data_d8d47b2276dd260d9e14c18355d7e097
#
_entry.id   d8d47b2276dd260d9e14c18355d7e097
#
_cell.length_a   1.000
_cell.length_b   1.000
_cell.length_c   1.000
_cell.angle_alpha   90.00
_cell.angle_beta   90.00
_cell.angle_gamma   90.00
#
_symmetry.space_group_name_H-M   'P 1'
#
loop_
_entity.id
_entity.type
_entity.pdbx_description
1 polymer ?
#
loop_
_entity_poly.entity_id
_entity_poly.type
_entity_poly.pdbx_seq_one_letter_code
_entity_poly.pdbx_strand_id
1 'polypeptide(L)'
;MTSFSPPLQTFLDAAPAVALVEVTSAKGSTPREEGAWMLVSPDAIFGTIGGGQLEFMAIDAARALLAGEGSRHMLDIPLGPEIGQCCGGRVEIGISIADAVKRNELLRNAKDEDAARPHVYLFGGGHVGRALSAALSLLPLNVMVVETREDALADMPQGVVTRLTPVPEESVRDAPSGSA
;
A
#
# COMPACT_ATOMS: atom_id res chain seq x y z
N MET A 1 -8.35 -1.53 0.77
CA MET A 1 -7.01 -1.32 1.39
C MET A 1 -7.05 0.04 2.05
N THR A 2 -7.01 0.06 3.37
CA THR A 2 -6.78 1.27 4.17
C THR A 2 -5.61 2.08 3.61
N SER A 3 -5.57 3.39 3.89
CA SER A 3 -4.47 4.29 3.52
C SER A 3 -3.11 3.59 3.62
N PHE A 4 -2.26 3.76 2.61
CA PHE A 4 -0.98 3.04 2.50
C PHE A 4 0.11 3.73 3.32
N SER A 5 0.02 5.04 3.48
CA SER A 5 1.07 5.83 4.13
C SER A 5 1.24 5.57 5.64
N PRO A 6 0.20 5.43 6.49
CA PRO A 6 0.42 5.17 7.90
C PRO A 6 1.04 3.78 8.19
N PRO A 7 0.63 2.66 7.57
CA PRO A 7 1.31 1.38 7.73
C PRO A 7 2.76 1.40 7.24
N LEU A 8 3.05 2.10 6.12
CA LEU A 8 4.41 2.27 5.62
C LEU A 8 5.27 3.06 6.60
N GLN A 9 4.76 4.17 7.16
CA GLN A 9 5.46 4.95 8.16
C GLN A 9 5.80 4.08 9.38
N THR A 10 4.81 3.36 9.91
CA THR A 10 5.00 2.46 11.06
C THR A 10 6.08 1.41 10.80
N PHE A 11 6.07 0.80 9.60
CA PHE A 11 7.10 -0.18 9.20
C PHE A 11 8.49 0.44 9.17
N LEU A 12 8.64 1.62 8.55
CA LEU A 12 9.92 2.31 8.42
C LEU A 12 10.47 2.80 9.75
N ASP A 13 9.60 3.23 10.68
CA ASP A 13 9.99 3.68 12.01
C ASP A 13 10.44 2.51 12.90
N ALA A 14 9.85 1.32 12.72
CA ALA A 14 10.22 0.13 13.47
C ALA A 14 11.51 -0.53 12.98
N ALA A 15 11.93 -0.28 11.74
CA ALA A 15 13.05 -0.97 11.10
C ALA A 15 14.25 -0.03 10.86
N PRO A 16 15.35 -0.16 11.62
CA PRO A 16 16.54 0.69 11.45
C PRO A 16 17.23 0.47 10.10
N ALA A 17 17.20 -0.75 9.57
CA ALA A 17 17.75 -1.10 8.26
C ALA A 17 16.66 -1.74 7.39
N VAL A 18 16.50 -1.25 6.17
CA VAL A 18 15.49 -1.72 5.22
C VAL A 18 16.09 -1.78 3.82
N ALA A 19 15.86 -2.86 3.11
CA ALA A 19 16.11 -2.98 1.68
C ALA A 19 14.83 -2.73 0.88
N LEU A 20 14.95 -1.99 -0.21
CA LEU A 20 13.93 -1.86 -1.25
C LEU A 20 14.16 -2.95 -2.28
N VAL A 21 13.12 -3.68 -2.58
CA VAL A 21 13.02 -4.67 -3.66
C VAL A 21 12.01 -4.17 -4.66
N GLU A 22 12.41 -4.00 -5.91
CA GLU A 22 11.60 -3.37 -6.95
C GLU A 22 11.65 -4.19 -8.24
N VAL A 23 10.51 -4.41 -8.89
CA VAL A 23 10.44 -4.98 -10.25
C VAL A 23 10.87 -3.90 -11.22
N THR A 24 12.08 -4.02 -11.76
CA THR A 24 12.67 -3.03 -12.68
C THR A 24 12.34 -3.33 -14.14
N SER A 25 11.95 -4.57 -14.44
CA SER A 25 11.48 -4.98 -15.78
C SER A 25 10.56 -6.18 -15.65
N ALA A 26 9.47 -6.20 -16.43
CA ALA A 26 8.50 -7.30 -16.48
C ALA A 26 8.17 -7.61 -17.94
N LYS A 27 8.40 -8.86 -18.37
CA LYS A 27 8.18 -9.31 -19.75
C LYS A 27 7.31 -10.57 -19.76
N GLY A 28 6.31 -10.59 -20.66
CA GLY A 28 5.35 -11.68 -20.77
C GLY A 28 4.33 -11.66 -19.62
N SER A 29 3.84 -12.85 -19.23
CA SER A 29 2.90 -12.97 -18.11
C SER A 29 3.65 -12.96 -16.78
N THR A 30 3.40 -11.96 -15.97
CA THR A 30 4.07 -11.74 -14.68
C THR A 30 3.05 -11.50 -13.56
N PRO A 31 3.33 -11.86 -12.30
CA PRO A 31 2.40 -11.67 -11.19
C PRO A 31 2.22 -10.18 -10.82
N ARG A 32 3.22 -9.35 -11.10
CA ARG A 32 3.17 -7.89 -10.91
C ARG A 32 3.87 -7.21 -12.08
N GLU A 33 3.50 -5.97 -12.31
CA GLU A 33 4.06 -5.09 -13.35
C GLU A 33 5.36 -4.42 -12.90
N GLU A 34 6.05 -3.81 -13.82
CA GLU A 34 7.19 -2.93 -13.56
C GLU A 34 6.80 -1.79 -12.61
N GLY A 35 7.68 -1.46 -11.69
CA GLY A 35 7.43 -0.51 -10.61
C GLY A 35 6.77 -1.11 -9.36
N ALA A 36 6.33 -2.37 -9.39
CA ALA A 36 5.88 -3.05 -8.17
C ALA A 36 7.06 -3.20 -7.19
N TRP A 37 6.82 -2.94 -5.92
CA TRP A 37 7.89 -2.97 -4.91
C TRP A 37 7.43 -3.55 -3.56
N MET A 38 8.40 -3.94 -2.78
CA MET A 38 8.26 -4.27 -1.37
C MET A 38 9.48 -3.81 -0.58
N LEU A 39 9.32 -3.70 0.73
CA LEU A 39 10.40 -3.44 1.67
C LEU A 39 10.67 -4.67 2.51
N VAL A 40 11.95 -4.93 2.75
CA VAL A 40 12.41 -6.05 3.55
C VAL A 40 13.28 -5.50 4.69
N SER A 41 12.93 -5.85 5.91
CA SER A 41 13.80 -5.70 7.09
C SER A 41 14.35 -7.07 7.50
N PRO A 42 15.27 -7.16 8.46
CA PRO A 42 15.72 -8.45 8.99
C PRO A 42 14.57 -9.37 9.41
N ASP A 43 13.52 -8.81 10.02
CA ASP A 43 12.46 -9.58 10.69
C ASP A 43 11.07 -9.47 10.01
N ALA A 44 10.87 -8.48 9.16
CA ALA A 44 9.55 -8.18 8.58
C ALA A 44 9.62 -7.80 7.11
N ILE A 45 8.46 -7.84 6.44
CA ILE A 45 8.28 -7.37 5.08
C ILE A 45 7.08 -6.41 5.01
N PHE A 46 7.10 -5.49 4.05
CA PHE A 46 6.00 -4.59 3.74
C PHE A 46 5.79 -4.55 2.22
N GLY A 47 4.55 -4.74 1.76
CA GLY A 47 4.24 -4.82 0.33
C GLY A 47 4.49 -6.22 -0.26
N THR A 48 4.46 -6.34 -1.58
CA THR A 48 4.68 -7.61 -2.31
C THR A 48 5.03 -7.34 -3.77
N ILE A 49 5.88 -8.18 -4.32
CA ILE A 49 6.22 -8.24 -5.75
C ILE A 49 5.53 -9.40 -6.49
N GLY A 50 4.53 -10.04 -5.86
CA GLY A 50 3.69 -11.06 -6.48
C GLY A 50 3.67 -12.43 -5.80
N GLY A 51 4.41 -12.60 -4.72
CA GLY A 51 4.41 -13.82 -3.89
C GLY A 51 5.17 -15.00 -4.49
N GLY A 52 5.06 -16.14 -3.80
CA GLY A 52 5.67 -17.39 -4.21
C GLY A 52 7.20 -17.41 -4.14
N GLN A 53 7.82 -18.33 -4.89
CA GLN A 53 9.27 -18.55 -4.89
C GLN A 53 10.06 -17.29 -5.31
N LEU A 54 9.50 -16.51 -6.25
CA LEU A 54 10.08 -15.23 -6.68
C LEU A 54 10.33 -14.29 -5.49
N GLU A 55 9.32 -14.14 -4.66
CA GLU A 55 9.38 -13.25 -3.48
C GLU A 55 10.33 -13.80 -2.42
N PHE A 56 10.34 -15.09 -2.17
CA PHE A 56 11.30 -15.71 -1.25
C PHE A 56 12.75 -15.46 -1.67
N MET A 57 13.09 -15.67 -2.95
CA MET A 57 14.43 -15.41 -3.48
C MET A 57 14.83 -13.93 -3.29
N ALA A 58 13.90 -13.02 -3.54
CA ALA A 58 14.15 -11.59 -3.38
C ALA A 58 14.31 -11.17 -1.90
N ILE A 59 13.54 -11.78 -0.99
CA ILE A 59 13.65 -11.56 0.46
C ILE A 59 15.01 -12.05 0.97
N ASP A 60 15.44 -13.24 0.56
CA ASP A 60 16.73 -13.80 0.98
C ASP A 60 17.89 -12.92 0.49
N ALA A 61 17.86 -12.49 -0.78
CA ALA A 61 18.86 -11.58 -1.33
C ALA A 61 18.85 -10.20 -0.64
N ALA A 62 17.67 -9.68 -0.30
CA ALA A 62 17.55 -8.42 0.44
C ALA A 62 18.11 -8.53 1.86
N ARG A 63 17.88 -9.63 2.55
CA ARG A 63 18.44 -9.89 3.88
C ARG A 63 19.96 -10.08 3.85
N ALA A 64 20.50 -10.77 2.84
CA ALA A 64 21.93 -10.88 2.62
C ALA A 64 22.58 -9.50 2.43
N LEU A 65 21.95 -8.64 1.62
CA LEU A 65 22.37 -7.25 1.44
C LEU A 65 22.37 -6.47 2.76
N LEU A 66 21.34 -6.61 3.58
CA LEU A 66 21.25 -5.96 4.91
C LEU A 66 22.31 -6.47 5.88
N ALA A 67 22.74 -7.74 5.74
CA ALA A 67 23.84 -8.33 6.50
C ALA A 67 25.23 -7.86 6.05
N GLY A 68 25.33 -7.04 5.01
CA GLY A 68 26.58 -6.49 4.50
C GLY A 68 27.19 -7.24 3.31
N GLU A 69 26.42 -8.11 2.68
CA GLU A 69 26.84 -8.86 1.49
C GLU A 69 26.63 -8.03 0.22
N GLY A 70 27.54 -7.12 -0.05
CA GLY A 70 27.49 -6.22 -1.21
C GLY A 70 26.72 -4.92 -0.98
N SER A 71 26.54 -4.13 -2.03
CA SER A 71 25.86 -2.82 -1.98
C SER A 71 24.55 -2.75 -2.80
N ARG A 72 24.41 -3.61 -3.77
CA ARG A 72 23.21 -3.72 -4.64
C ARG A 72 23.17 -5.10 -5.28
N HIS A 73 21.98 -5.65 -5.37
CA HIS A 73 21.74 -6.90 -6.09
C HIS A 73 20.76 -6.68 -7.25
N MET A 74 21.00 -7.42 -8.34
CA MET A 74 20.06 -7.55 -9.45
C MET A 74 19.76 -9.02 -9.64
N LEU A 75 18.49 -9.39 -9.66
CA LEU A 75 18.04 -10.74 -9.98
C LEU A 75 17.32 -10.71 -11.33
N ASP A 76 17.67 -11.62 -12.22
CA ASP A 76 17.01 -11.82 -13.51
C ASP A 76 16.41 -13.22 -13.50
N ILE A 77 15.08 -13.31 -13.40
CA ILE A 77 14.39 -14.54 -13.03
C ILE A 77 13.34 -14.89 -14.11
N PRO A 78 13.51 -16.04 -14.81
CA PRO A 78 12.45 -16.61 -15.63
C PRO A 78 11.37 -17.24 -14.73
N LEU A 79 10.10 -16.89 -14.97
CA LEU A 79 8.94 -17.37 -14.20
C LEU A 79 8.40 -18.67 -14.80
N GLY A 80 9.20 -19.73 -14.71
CA GLY A 80 8.89 -21.04 -15.24
C GLY A 80 8.65 -22.10 -14.17
N PRO A 81 8.35 -23.35 -14.59
CA PRO A 81 8.16 -24.48 -13.69
C PRO A 81 9.38 -24.77 -12.81
N GLU A 82 10.57 -24.39 -13.25
CA GLU A 82 11.84 -24.58 -12.53
C GLU A 82 11.86 -23.89 -11.16
N ILE A 83 11.11 -22.77 -11.03
CA ILE A 83 10.93 -22.05 -9.76
C ILE A 83 9.50 -22.21 -9.21
N GLY A 84 8.76 -23.25 -9.64
CA GLY A 84 7.39 -23.49 -9.20
C GLY A 84 6.39 -22.42 -9.63
N GLN A 85 6.67 -21.67 -10.70
CA GLN A 85 5.79 -20.64 -11.24
C GLN A 85 5.21 -21.08 -12.59
N CYS A 86 3.94 -20.76 -12.84
CA CYS A 86 3.23 -21.09 -14.08
C CYS A 86 3.05 -19.89 -15.03
N CYS A 87 3.56 -18.72 -14.66
CA CYS A 87 3.29 -17.47 -15.39
C CYS A 87 3.98 -17.40 -16.75
N GLY A 88 5.17 -18.05 -16.91
CA GLY A 88 5.91 -18.10 -18.18
C GLY A 88 6.57 -16.79 -18.62
N GLY A 89 6.52 -15.75 -17.79
CA GLY A 89 7.19 -14.46 -18.03
C GLY A 89 8.64 -14.43 -17.53
N ARG A 90 9.22 -13.23 -17.52
CA ARG A 90 10.55 -12.95 -16.98
C ARG A 90 10.52 -11.61 -16.25
N VAL A 91 11.15 -11.54 -15.11
CA VAL A 91 11.27 -10.32 -14.31
C VAL A 91 12.72 -10.02 -13.95
N GLU A 92 13.06 -8.73 -13.96
CA GLU A 92 14.28 -8.23 -13.37
C GLU A 92 13.93 -7.51 -12.07
N ILE A 93 14.65 -7.82 -10.99
CA ILE A 93 14.42 -7.24 -9.67
C ILE A 93 15.68 -6.51 -9.23
N GLY A 94 15.52 -5.23 -8.92
CA GLY A 94 16.55 -4.43 -8.27
C GLY A 94 16.40 -4.49 -6.75
N ILE A 95 17.51 -4.72 -6.04
CA ILE A 95 17.54 -4.74 -4.57
C ILE A 95 18.60 -3.74 -4.11
N SER A 96 18.21 -2.81 -3.25
CA SER A 96 19.10 -1.77 -2.74
C SER A 96 18.74 -1.37 -1.30
N ILE A 97 19.70 -0.82 -0.57
CA ILE A 97 19.42 -0.25 0.77
C ILE A 97 18.52 0.98 0.59
N ALA A 98 17.42 1.02 1.34
CA ALA A 98 16.57 2.18 1.43
C ALA A 98 17.16 3.18 2.43
N ASP A 99 18.00 4.09 1.93
CA ASP A 99 18.54 5.19 2.71
C ASP A 99 17.47 6.22 3.11
N ALA A 100 17.84 7.24 3.87
CA ALA A 100 16.92 8.26 4.36
C ALA A 100 16.21 9.02 3.21
N VAL A 101 16.89 9.24 2.09
CA VAL A 101 16.33 9.93 0.92
C VAL A 101 15.25 9.05 0.28
N LYS A 102 15.55 7.77 0.06
CA LYS A 102 14.62 6.82 -0.53
C LYS A 102 13.42 6.54 0.37
N ARG A 103 13.61 6.42 1.68
CA ARG A 103 12.51 6.29 2.65
C ARG A 103 11.54 7.48 2.59
N ASN A 104 12.08 8.71 2.55
CA ASN A 104 11.26 9.91 2.43
C ASN A 104 10.53 10.00 1.09
N GLU A 105 11.15 9.57 0.00
CA GLU A 105 10.52 9.48 -1.32
C GLU A 105 9.33 8.52 -1.31
N LEU A 106 9.51 7.30 -0.78
CA LEU A 106 8.46 6.29 -0.66
C LEU A 106 7.28 6.80 0.17
N LEU A 107 7.55 7.47 1.30
CA LEU A 107 6.50 8.05 2.15
C LEU A 107 5.75 9.19 1.46
N ARG A 108 6.45 10.03 0.71
CA ARG A 108 5.82 11.11 -0.05
C ARG A 108 4.92 10.53 -1.14
N ASN A 109 5.43 9.59 -1.95
CA ASN A 109 4.65 8.94 -3.01
C ASN A 109 3.40 8.25 -2.43
N ALA A 110 3.53 7.53 -1.32
CA ALA A 110 2.39 6.90 -0.65
C ALA A 110 1.35 7.90 -0.16
N LYS A 111 1.76 9.08 0.33
CA LYS A 111 0.85 10.16 0.73
C LYS A 111 0.15 10.78 -0.48
N ASP A 112 0.88 10.99 -1.57
CA ASP A 112 0.33 11.54 -2.80
C ASP A 112 -0.68 10.57 -3.43
N GLU A 113 -0.38 9.25 -3.44
CA GLU A 113 -1.31 8.21 -3.87
C GLU A 113 -2.57 8.17 -2.98
N ASP A 114 -2.41 8.21 -1.66
CA ASP A 114 -3.54 8.25 -0.73
C ASP A 114 -4.41 9.51 -0.92
N ALA A 115 -3.79 10.66 -1.17
CA ALA A 115 -4.50 11.92 -1.42
C ALA A 115 -5.23 11.93 -2.78
N ALA A 116 -4.66 11.23 -3.79
CA ALA A 116 -5.25 11.14 -5.12
C ALA A 116 -6.41 10.12 -5.22
N ARG A 117 -6.67 9.34 -4.17
CA ARG A 117 -7.78 8.37 -4.17
C ARG A 117 -9.13 9.07 -4.33
N PRO A 118 -10.08 8.45 -5.04
CA PRO A 118 -11.43 8.98 -5.13
C PRO A 118 -12.07 9.16 -3.75
N HIS A 119 -12.79 10.26 -3.58
CA HIS A 119 -13.51 10.57 -2.36
C HIS A 119 -14.95 10.07 -2.45
N VAL A 120 -15.43 9.40 -1.39
CA VAL A 120 -16.80 8.94 -1.24
C VAL A 120 -17.38 9.51 0.04
N TYR A 121 -18.49 10.22 -0.09
CA TYR A 121 -19.23 10.80 1.02
C TYR A 121 -20.49 10.00 1.31
N LEU A 122 -20.58 9.44 2.49
CA LEU A 122 -21.78 8.73 2.98
C LEU A 122 -22.52 9.64 3.96
N PHE A 123 -23.76 9.98 3.59
CA PHE A 123 -24.63 10.77 4.46
C PHE A 123 -25.50 9.85 5.31
N GLY A 124 -25.23 9.85 6.62
CA GLY A 124 -25.88 9.02 7.62
C GLY A 124 -25.00 7.87 8.14
N GLY A 125 -24.77 7.85 9.46
CA GLY A 125 -23.98 6.88 10.20
C GLY A 125 -24.78 5.70 10.78
N GLY A 126 -26.04 5.50 10.37
CA GLY A 126 -26.88 4.38 10.82
C GLY A 126 -26.41 3.04 10.30
N HIS A 127 -27.27 2.00 10.41
CA HIS A 127 -26.91 0.61 10.05
C HIS A 127 -26.39 0.49 8.60
N VAL A 128 -27.03 1.14 7.64
CA VAL A 128 -26.62 1.10 6.22
C VAL A 128 -25.30 1.84 6.01
N GLY A 129 -25.18 3.07 6.54
CA GLY A 129 -23.96 3.85 6.43
C GLY A 129 -22.75 3.13 7.04
N ARG A 130 -22.95 2.48 8.20
CA ARG A 130 -21.91 1.68 8.86
C ARG A 130 -21.51 0.44 8.04
N ALA A 131 -22.47 -0.28 7.47
CA ALA A 131 -22.19 -1.43 6.62
C ALA A 131 -21.48 -1.02 5.32
N LEU A 132 -21.91 0.08 4.67
CA LEU A 132 -21.26 0.61 3.48
C LEU A 132 -19.84 1.10 3.78
N SER A 133 -19.64 1.85 4.87
CA SER A 133 -18.31 2.33 5.25
C SER A 133 -17.35 1.17 5.53
N ALA A 134 -17.82 0.07 6.14
CA ALA A 134 -17.03 -1.14 6.34
C ALA A 134 -16.63 -1.80 5.02
N ALA A 135 -17.54 -1.91 4.06
CA ALA A 135 -17.24 -2.47 2.74
C ALA A 135 -16.28 -1.58 1.94
N LEU A 136 -16.54 -0.27 1.92
CA LEU A 136 -15.74 0.71 1.16
C LEU A 136 -14.34 0.92 1.77
N SER A 137 -14.16 0.76 3.09
CA SER A 137 -12.84 0.85 3.73
C SER A 137 -11.85 -0.21 3.26
N LEU A 138 -12.31 -1.27 2.60
CA LEU A 138 -11.47 -2.29 1.98
C LEU A 138 -10.95 -1.90 0.59
N LEU A 139 -11.47 -0.82 0.02
CA LEU A 139 -11.11 -0.32 -1.30
C LEU A 139 -10.14 0.87 -1.19
N PRO A 140 -9.40 1.20 -2.27
CA PRO A 140 -8.52 2.35 -2.30
C PRO A 140 -9.30 3.67 -2.46
N LEU A 141 -10.12 4.01 -1.47
CA LEU A 141 -11.02 5.15 -1.44
C LEU A 141 -10.78 5.98 -0.18
N ASN A 142 -11.01 7.29 -0.30
CA ASN A 142 -11.12 8.21 0.82
C ASN A 142 -12.60 8.29 1.24
N VAL A 143 -12.97 7.52 2.26
CA VAL A 143 -14.37 7.43 2.72
C VAL A 143 -14.61 8.39 3.86
N MET A 144 -15.61 9.25 3.73
CA MET A 144 -16.09 10.15 4.77
C MET A 144 -17.55 9.87 5.10
N VAL A 145 -17.86 9.67 6.39
CA VAL A 145 -19.24 9.57 6.87
C VAL A 145 -19.64 10.89 7.50
N VAL A 146 -20.66 11.52 6.94
CA VAL A 146 -21.26 12.76 7.42
C VAL A 146 -22.55 12.44 8.18
N GLU A 147 -22.66 12.90 9.43
CA GLU A 147 -23.79 12.59 10.31
C GLU A 147 -24.12 13.79 11.19
N THR A 148 -25.38 13.89 11.59
CA THR A 148 -25.88 14.94 12.50
C THR A 148 -25.91 14.48 13.96
N ARG A 149 -25.81 13.17 14.23
CA ARG A 149 -25.89 12.57 15.57
C ARG A 149 -24.56 11.95 15.94
N GLU A 150 -24.05 12.29 17.09
CA GLU A 150 -22.74 11.82 17.58
C GLU A 150 -22.72 10.31 17.82
N ASP A 151 -23.80 9.77 18.41
CA ASP A 151 -23.94 8.35 18.74
C ASP A 151 -23.85 7.45 17.50
N ALA A 152 -24.30 7.94 16.34
CA ALA A 152 -24.24 7.20 15.10
C ALA A 152 -22.82 7.07 14.51
N LEU A 153 -21.86 7.85 15.00
CA LEU A 153 -20.46 7.81 14.57
C LEU A 153 -19.55 6.97 15.48
N ALA A 154 -20.04 6.52 16.64
CA ALA A 154 -19.21 5.90 17.68
C ALA A 154 -18.46 4.64 17.22
N ASP A 155 -19.07 3.80 16.37
CA ASP A 155 -18.53 2.50 15.95
C ASP A 155 -18.17 2.45 14.47
N MET A 156 -17.59 3.54 13.93
CA MET A 156 -17.17 3.55 12.53
C MET A 156 -15.88 2.73 12.31
N PRO A 157 -15.74 2.06 11.15
CA PRO A 157 -14.56 1.27 10.84
C PRO A 157 -13.28 2.11 10.83
N GLN A 158 -12.14 1.48 11.11
CA GLN A 158 -10.83 2.15 10.99
C GLN A 158 -10.59 2.60 9.55
N GLY A 159 -9.96 3.77 9.39
CA GLY A 159 -9.64 4.35 8.08
C GLY A 159 -10.80 5.12 7.43
N VAL A 160 -11.96 5.18 8.09
CA VAL A 160 -13.08 6.03 7.66
C VAL A 160 -13.01 7.37 8.41
N VAL A 161 -13.07 8.46 7.66
CA VAL A 161 -13.12 9.81 8.24
C VAL A 161 -14.57 10.10 8.65
N THR A 162 -14.77 10.65 9.82
CA THR A 162 -16.11 11.02 10.31
C THR A 162 -16.24 12.54 10.42
N ARG A 163 -17.38 13.07 10.03
CA ARG A 163 -17.74 14.50 10.16
C ARG A 163 -19.09 14.63 10.85
N LEU A 164 -19.07 15.14 12.07
CA LEU A 164 -20.30 15.53 12.77
C LEU A 164 -20.64 16.96 12.38
N THR A 165 -21.81 17.20 11.81
CA THR A 165 -22.26 18.54 11.42
C THR A 165 -23.78 18.61 11.44
N PRO A 166 -24.37 19.74 11.92
CA PRO A 166 -25.82 19.97 11.83
C PRO A 166 -26.29 20.31 10.41
N VAL A 167 -25.35 20.60 9.47
CA VAL A 167 -25.63 21.03 8.10
C VAL A 167 -24.86 20.13 7.12
N PRO A 168 -25.34 18.89 6.88
CA PRO A 168 -24.62 17.90 6.05
C PRO A 168 -24.35 18.36 4.62
N GLU A 169 -25.21 19.17 4.04
CA GLU A 169 -25.09 19.72 2.69
C GLU A 169 -23.87 20.61 2.47
N GLU A 170 -23.30 21.20 3.52
CA GLU A 170 -22.04 21.93 3.42
C GLU A 170 -20.89 21.03 3.03
N SER A 171 -20.94 19.75 3.44
CA SER A 171 -19.91 18.77 3.09
C SER A 171 -19.85 18.50 1.59
N VAL A 172 -20.95 18.69 0.85
CA VAL A 172 -20.99 18.57 -0.61
C VAL A 172 -20.24 19.71 -1.28
N ARG A 173 -20.33 20.92 -0.71
CA ARG A 173 -19.65 22.11 -1.25
C ARG A 173 -18.13 22.03 -1.08
N ASP A 174 -17.70 21.44 0.03
CA ASP A 174 -16.27 21.27 0.37
C ASP A 174 -15.65 20.04 -0.31
N ALA A 175 -16.48 19.18 -0.94
CA ALA A 175 -16.01 17.95 -1.55
C ALA A 175 -15.11 18.23 -2.76
N PRO A 176 -13.97 17.50 -2.92
CA PRO A 176 -13.16 17.59 -4.10
C PRO A 176 -13.95 17.26 -5.38
N SER A 177 -13.57 17.85 -6.51
CA SER A 177 -14.19 17.55 -7.80
C SER A 177 -14.05 16.06 -8.13
N GLY A 178 -15.14 15.43 -8.57
CA GLY A 178 -15.18 13.99 -8.87
C GLY A 178 -15.45 13.09 -7.65
N SER A 179 -15.83 13.65 -6.49
CA SER A 179 -16.35 12.89 -5.35
C SER A 179 -17.70 12.23 -5.66
N ALA A 180 -18.00 11.08 -5.02
CA ALA A 180 -19.24 10.35 -5.09
C ALA A 180 -19.96 10.28 -3.74
#